data_d64bb36a2d7da997117c0fe5d0d1b1c2
#
_entry.id   d64bb36a2d7da997117c0fe5d0d1b1c2
#
_cell.length_a   1.000
_cell.length_b   1.000
_cell.length_c   1.000
_cell.angle_alpha   90.00
_cell.angle_beta   90.00
_cell.angle_gamma   90.00
#
_symmetry.space_group_name_H-M   'P 1'
#
loop_
_entity.id
_entity.type
_entity.pdbx_description
1 polymer ?
#
loop_
_entity_poly.entity_id
_entity_poly.type
_entity_poly.pdbx_seq_one_letter_code
_entity_poly.pdbx_strand_id
1 'polypeptide(L)'
;MEKLIFPLIMFPCAAAFTALGIFAWKRKKPMWFWSGSEVKPWQIRDIPAYNRANGWMWIIYSLGFWAAAALSLLHVPAAGILVTIWCLGGIPVLVLVYNRIYRRYKV
;
A
#
# COMPACT_ATOMS: atom_id res chain seq x y z
N MET A 1 -8.21 -17.15 -22.14
CA MET A 1 -7.11 -16.18 -22.18
C MET A 1 -7.44 -14.90 -21.43
N GLU A 2 -8.57 -14.26 -21.74
CA GLU A 2 -8.97 -13.03 -21.06
C GLU A 2 -9.13 -13.20 -19.54
N LYS A 3 -9.63 -14.36 -19.10
CA LYS A 3 -9.81 -14.66 -17.68
C LYS A 3 -8.50 -14.72 -16.90
N LEU A 4 -7.36 -14.94 -17.59
CA LEU A 4 -6.05 -15.03 -16.96
C LEU A 4 -5.28 -13.70 -16.97
N ILE A 5 -5.64 -12.78 -17.87
CA ILE A 5 -4.95 -11.49 -17.96
C ILE A 5 -5.10 -10.68 -16.68
N PHE A 6 -6.32 -10.60 -16.16
CA PHE A 6 -6.59 -9.83 -14.95
C PHE A 6 -5.82 -10.36 -13.73
N PRO A 7 -5.89 -11.67 -13.38
CA PRO A 7 -5.08 -12.16 -12.26
C PRO A 7 -3.59 -12.08 -12.51
N LEU A 8 -3.12 -12.24 -13.76
CA LEU A 8 -1.70 -12.11 -14.09
C LEU A 8 -1.17 -10.69 -13.81
N ILE A 9 -2.04 -9.68 -13.86
CA ILE A 9 -1.68 -8.30 -13.53
C ILE A 9 -1.87 -8.04 -12.04
N MET A 10 -2.97 -8.52 -11.46
CA MET A 10 -3.33 -8.21 -10.07
C MET A 10 -2.44 -8.90 -9.05
N PHE A 11 -2.04 -10.16 -9.27
CA PHE A 11 -1.17 -10.84 -8.32
C PHE A 11 0.19 -10.13 -8.18
N PRO A 12 0.89 -9.76 -9.26
CA PRO A 12 2.11 -8.96 -9.12
C PRO A 12 1.90 -7.60 -8.47
N CYS A 13 0.79 -6.91 -8.76
CA CYS A 13 0.48 -5.63 -8.13
C CYS A 13 0.29 -5.79 -6.61
N ALA A 14 -0.48 -6.79 -6.20
CA ALA A 14 -0.70 -7.09 -4.79
C ALA A 14 0.63 -7.42 -4.10
N ALA A 15 1.45 -8.25 -4.73
CA ALA A 15 2.76 -8.60 -4.21
C ALA A 15 3.68 -7.39 -4.09
N ALA A 16 3.63 -6.47 -5.05
CA ALA A 16 4.44 -5.24 -5.01
C ALA A 16 4.07 -4.36 -3.82
N PHE A 17 2.78 -4.18 -3.55
CA PHE A 17 2.34 -3.39 -2.40
C PHE A 17 2.67 -4.08 -1.08
N THR A 18 2.53 -5.39 -1.00
CA THR A 18 2.92 -6.16 0.18
C THR A 18 4.44 -6.04 0.41
N ALA A 19 5.24 -6.16 -0.65
CA ALA A 19 6.69 -6.01 -0.57
C ALA A 19 7.08 -4.61 -0.11
N LEU A 20 6.38 -3.58 -0.59
CA LEU A 20 6.60 -2.20 -0.18
C LEU A 20 6.35 -2.03 1.33
N GLY A 21 5.29 -2.65 1.84
CA GLY A 21 4.99 -2.65 3.27
C GLY A 21 6.06 -3.33 4.09
N ILE A 22 6.54 -4.49 3.64
CA ILE A 22 7.62 -5.22 4.31
C ILE A 22 8.92 -4.41 4.26
N PHE A 23 9.20 -3.81 3.13
CA PHE A 23 10.37 -2.93 2.96
C PHE A 23 10.33 -1.78 3.96
N ALA A 24 9.18 -1.11 4.10
CA ALA A 24 9.01 -0.02 5.05
C ALA A 24 9.25 -0.50 6.48
N TRP A 25 8.70 -1.67 6.82
CA TRP A 25 8.85 -2.25 8.15
C TRP A 25 10.30 -2.49 8.54
N LYS A 26 11.11 -2.96 7.59
CA LYS A 26 12.52 -3.32 7.82
C LYS A 26 13.49 -2.17 7.60
N ARG A 27 12.99 -1.04 7.09
CA ARG A 27 13.85 0.09 6.77
C ARG A 27 14.40 0.75 8.03
N LYS A 28 15.65 1.15 8.00
CA LYS A 28 16.31 1.85 9.12
C LYS A 28 16.17 3.35 9.05
N LYS A 29 15.92 3.89 7.86
CA LYS A 29 15.67 5.31 7.63
C LYS A 29 14.17 5.57 7.57
N PRO A 30 13.68 6.82 7.82
CA PRO A 30 12.26 7.11 7.70
C PRO A 30 11.72 6.77 6.31
N MET A 31 10.54 6.16 6.29
CA MET A 31 9.87 5.81 5.05
C MET A 31 9.26 7.05 4.41
N TRP A 32 9.33 7.12 3.09
CA TRP A 32 8.65 8.14 2.30
C TRP A 32 7.31 7.58 1.77
N PHE A 33 6.41 8.49 1.37
CA PHE A 33 5.15 8.07 0.78
C PHE A 33 5.32 7.65 -0.68
N TRP A 34 6.10 8.43 -1.44
CA TRP A 34 6.39 8.14 -2.85
C TRP A 34 7.84 8.48 -3.17
N SER A 35 8.35 7.93 -4.26
CA SER A 35 9.71 8.22 -4.71
C SER A 35 9.84 9.71 -5.05
N GLY A 36 10.93 10.33 -4.66
CA GLY A 36 11.14 11.76 -4.81
C GLY A 36 10.77 12.56 -3.56
N SER A 37 10.00 11.96 -2.64
CA SER A 37 9.71 12.54 -1.34
C SER A 37 10.77 12.03 -0.35
N GLU A 38 11.37 12.93 0.42
CA GLU A 38 12.39 12.55 1.39
C GLU A 38 12.01 13.02 2.78
N VAL A 39 12.01 12.09 3.74
CA VAL A 39 11.81 12.38 5.15
C VAL A 39 13.15 12.23 5.86
N LYS A 40 13.62 13.30 6.47
CA LYS A 40 14.91 13.32 7.15
C LYS A 40 14.82 12.61 8.51
N PRO A 41 15.87 11.89 8.94
CA PRO A 41 15.84 11.17 10.22
C PRO A 41 15.51 12.06 11.41
N TRP A 42 15.98 13.31 11.41
CA TRP A 42 15.73 14.23 12.54
C TRP A 42 14.32 14.79 12.58
N GLN A 43 13.51 14.54 11.55
CA GLN A 43 12.11 14.99 11.50
C GLN A 43 11.17 14.03 12.21
N ILE A 44 11.61 12.80 12.49
CA ILE A 44 10.79 11.72 13.05
C ILE A 44 11.35 11.33 14.42
N ARG A 45 10.49 11.34 15.43
CA ARG A 45 10.87 11.00 16.81
C ARG A 45 11.18 9.52 17.01
N ASP A 46 10.35 8.67 16.44
CA ASP A 46 10.48 7.20 16.59
C ASP A 46 10.43 6.56 15.20
N ILE A 47 11.61 6.44 14.59
CA ILE A 47 11.72 5.92 13.22
C ILE A 47 11.18 4.48 13.11
N PRO A 48 11.52 3.53 14.00
CA PRO A 48 10.98 2.18 13.90
C PRO A 48 9.45 2.13 13.96
N ALA A 49 8.83 2.89 14.87
CA ALA A 49 7.38 2.92 14.98
C ALA A 49 6.74 3.58 13.78
N TYR A 50 7.33 4.67 13.27
CA TYR A 50 6.86 5.35 12.06
C TYR A 50 6.91 4.41 10.86
N ASN A 51 8.02 3.71 10.67
CA ASN A 51 8.17 2.78 9.55
C ASN A 51 7.23 1.58 9.67
N ARG A 52 6.99 1.07 10.88
CA ARG A 52 6.02 0.00 11.08
C ARG A 52 4.61 0.44 10.74
N ALA A 53 4.23 1.66 11.13
CA ALA A 53 2.91 2.20 10.79
C ALA A 53 2.74 2.32 9.28
N ASN A 54 3.76 2.82 8.57
CA ASN A 54 3.74 2.88 7.11
C ASN A 54 3.68 1.48 6.49
N GLY A 55 4.44 0.52 7.05
CA GLY A 55 4.42 -0.87 6.60
C GLY A 55 3.03 -1.48 6.71
N TRP A 56 2.37 -1.31 7.85
CA TRP A 56 1.00 -1.78 8.02
C TRP A 56 0.04 -1.13 7.02
N MET A 57 0.19 0.19 6.80
CA MET A 57 -0.64 0.89 5.83
C MET A 57 -0.56 0.26 4.44
N TRP A 58 0.65 0.01 3.94
CA TRP A 58 0.85 -0.59 2.62
C TRP A 58 0.39 -2.04 2.56
N ILE A 59 0.65 -2.83 3.61
CA ILE A 59 0.22 -4.23 3.68
C ILE A 59 -1.31 -4.31 3.67
N ILE A 60 -1.99 -3.50 4.48
CA ILE A 60 -3.45 -3.47 4.52
C ILE A 60 -4.00 -3.04 3.16
N TYR A 61 -3.40 -2.03 2.53
CA TYR A 61 -3.82 -1.60 1.21
C TYR A 61 -3.66 -2.72 0.18
N SER A 62 -2.58 -3.51 0.27
CA SER A 62 -2.37 -4.63 -0.64
C SER A 62 -3.45 -5.71 -0.53
N LEU A 63 -4.11 -5.84 0.63
CA LEU A 63 -5.16 -6.84 0.82
C LEU A 63 -6.32 -6.65 -0.15
N GLY A 64 -6.65 -5.40 -0.50
CA GLY A 64 -7.69 -5.13 -1.51
C GLY A 64 -7.31 -5.67 -2.87
N PHE A 65 -6.04 -5.58 -3.25
CA PHE A 65 -5.54 -6.14 -4.51
C PHE A 65 -5.49 -7.67 -4.48
N TRP A 66 -5.11 -8.26 -3.34
CA TRP A 66 -5.17 -9.72 -3.19
C TRP A 66 -6.61 -10.24 -3.30
N ALA A 67 -7.55 -9.54 -2.66
CA ALA A 67 -8.97 -9.89 -2.75
C ALA A 67 -9.47 -9.78 -4.19
N ALA A 68 -9.10 -8.71 -4.90
CA ALA A 68 -9.49 -8.54 -6.30
C ALA A 68 -8.88 -9.62 -7.19
N ALA A 69 -7.62 -9.97 -6.95
CA ALA A 69 -6.95 -11.04 -7.70
C ALA A 69 -7.67 -12.38 -7.51
N ALA A 70 -8.01 -12.71 -6.26
CA ALA A 70 -8.75 -13.96 -5.98
C ALA A 70 -10.15 -13.93 -6.60
N LEU A 71 -10.86 -12.80 -6.47
CA LEU A 71 -12.20 -12.65 -7.02
C LEU A 71 -12.19 -12.75 -8.56
N SER A 72 -11.12 -12.29 -9.21
CA SER A 72 -11.02 -12.34 -10.67
C SER A 72 -10.99 -13.78 -11.21
N LEU A 73 -10.58 -14.72 -10.39
CA LEU A 73 -10.61 -16.14 -10.78
C LEU A 73 -12.05 -16.67 -10.85
N LEU A 74 -12.98 -16.02 -10.16
CA LEU A 74 -14.39 -16.40 -10.13
C LEU A 74 -15.25 -15.51 -11.01
N HIS A 75 -15.02 -14.20 -11.00
CA HIS A 75 -15.86 -13.23 -11.71
C HIS A 75 -15.08 -11.95 -12.00
N VAL A 76 -14.55 -11.83 -13.22
CA VAL A 76 -13.69 -10.69 -13.61
C VAL A 76 -14.41 -9.34 -13.50
N PRO A 77 -15.68 -9.16 -13.95
CA PRO A 77 -16.35 -7.85 -13.79
C PRO A 77 -16.43 -7.37 -12.34
N ALA A 78 -16.73 -8.26 -11.41
CA ALA A 78 -16.78 -7.91 -9.99
C ALA A 78 -15.40 -7.49 -9.47
N ALA A 79 -14.35 -8.20 -9.89
CA ALA A 79 -12.98 -7.85 -9.52
C ALA A 79 -12.59 -6.48 -10.07
N GLY A 80 -12.96 -6.17 -11.30
CA GLY A 80 -12.72 -4.87 -11.90
C GLY A 80 -13.39 -3.73 -11.15
N ILE A 81 -14.64 -3.93 -10.73
CA ILE A 81 -15.37 -2.97 -9.91
C ILE A 81 -14.67 -2.78 -8.57
N LEU A 82 -14.29 -3.87 -7.90
CA LEU A 82 -13.60 -3.81 -6.63
C LEU A 82 -12.29 -3.02 -6.73
N VAL A 83 -11.47 -3.31 -7.75
CA VAL A 83 -10.19 -2.61 -7.95
C VAL A 83 -10.43 -1.12 -8.21
N THR A 84 -11.43 -0.80 -9.05
CA THR A 84 -11.73 0.60 -9.36
C THR A 84 -12.11 1.37 -8.10
N ILE A 85 -13.01 0.83 -7.29
CA ILE A 85 -13.42 1.44 -6.02
C ILE A 85 -12.23 1.54 -5.07
N TRP A 86 -11.44 0.48 -4.97
CA TRP A 86 -10.29 0.43 -4.09
C TRP A 86 -9.23 1.47 -4.46
N CYS A 87 -8.96 1.64 -5.76
CA CYS A 87 -8.02 2.65 -6.22
C CYS A 87 -8.55 4.06 -6.04
N LEU A 88 -9.79 4.33 -6.48
CA LEU A 88 -10.37 5.67 -6.40
C LEU A 88 -10.60 6.11 -4.95
N GLY A 89 -11.04 5.21 -4.10
CA GLY A 89 -11.26 5.51 -2.68
C GLY A 89 -10.02 5.34 -1.84
N GLY A 90 -9.17 4.38 -2.19
CA GLY A 90 -7.99 4.03 -1.41
C GLY A 90 -6.87 5.04 -1.48
N ILE A 91 -6.61 5.64 -2.65
CA ILE A 91 -5.52 6.60 -2.80
C ILE A 91 -5.72 7.83 -1.89
N PRO A 92 -6.90 8.48 -1.87
CA PRO A 92 -7.14 9.57 -0.91
C PRO A 92 -6.99 9.11 0.54
N VAL A 93 -7.49 7.91 0.86
CA VAL A 93 -7.35 7.36 2.22
C VAL A 93 -5.90 7.13 2.58
N LEU A 94 -5.09 6.60 1.65
CA LEU A 94 -3.64 6.43 1.87
C LEU A 94 -2.96 7.76 2.19
N VAL A 95 -3.28 8.81 1.45
CA VAL A 95 -2.71 10.14 1.69
C VAL A 95 -3.08 10.63 3.08
N LEU A 96 -4.36 10.49 3.47
CA LEU A 96 -4.83 10.91 4.79
C LEU A 96 -4.19 10.09 5.90
N VAL A 97 -4.08 8.79 5.73
CA VAL A 97 -3.47 7.89 6.72
C VAL A 97 -1.98 8.20 6.86
N TYR A 98 -1.28 8.37 5.74
CA TYR A 98 0.14 8.72 5.78
C TYR A 98 0.36 10.06 6.49
N ASN A 99 -0.43 11.08 6.17
CA ASN A 99 -0.32 12.38 6.83
C ASN A 99 -0.56 12.27 8.33
N ARG A 100 -1.53 11.44 8.74
CA ARG A 100 -1.82 11.20 10.15
C ARG A 100 -0.65 10.50 10.85
N ILE A 101 -0.06 9.51 10.20
CA ILE A 101 1.12 8.81 10.73
C ILE A 101 2.29 9.77 10.85
N TYR A 102 2.55 10.56 9.81
CA TYR A 102 3.62 11.53 9.79
C TYR A 102 3.48 12.55 10.93
N ARG A 103 2.27 13.10 11.10
CA ARG A 103 2.00 14.08 12.17
C ARG A 103 2.19 13.49 13.56
N ARG A 104 1.87 12.22 13.72
CA ARG A 104 2.02 11.53 15.01
C ARG A 104 3.48 11.38 15.41
N TYR A 105 4.36 11.11 14.46
CA TYR A 105 5.76 10.80 14.73
C TYR A 105 6.73 11.93 14.39
N LYS A 106 6.27 12.98 13.74
CA LYS A 106 7.16 14.10 13.47
C LYS A 106 7.57 14.82 14.75
N VAL A 107 8.77 15.35 14.73
CA VAL A 107 9.32 16.13 15.86
C VAL A 107 8.56 17.44 16.07
#